data_d60ada52c9351f348b728c7567063325
#
_entry.id   d60ada52c9351f348b728c7567063325
#
_cell.length_a   1.000
_cell.length_b   1.000
_cell.length_c   1.000
_cell.angle_alpha   90.00
_cell.angle_beta   90.00
_cell.angle_gamma   90.00
#
_symmetry.space_group_name_H-M   'P 1'
#
loop_
_entity.id
_entity.type
_entity.pdbx_description
1 polymer ?
#
loop_
_entity_poly.entity_id
_entity_poly.type
_entity_poly.pdbx_seq_one_letter_code
_entity_poly.pdbx_strand_id
1 'polypeptide(L)'
;MEFSNALAREIWDAKYRFDPADGRPGDTTVDDMIERVSRAVAEAEIPALRKKWSARFARALTDFRFIPGGRILAGAGTERRVTLFNCFVMGTIPDSLDGIFAHLGE
;
A
#
# COMPACT_ATOMS: atom_id res chain seq x y z
N MET A 1 14.55 -10.39 -2.71
CA MET A 1 13.54 -11.39 -2.29
C MET A 1 12.93 -12.06 -3.50
N GLU A 2 12.66 -13.32 -3.40
CA GLU A 2 12.05 -14.09 -4.48
C GLU A 2 10.68 -14.63 -4.06
N PHE A 3 9.80 -14.80 -5.05
CA PHE A 3 8.49 -15.38 -4.81
C PHE A 3 8.59 -16.91 -4.77
N SER A 4 7.77 -17.53 -3.93
CA SER A 4 7.72 -18.99 -3.80
C SER A 4 7.09 -19.69 -5.01
N ASN A 5 6.34 -18.96 -5.85
CA ASN A 5 5.72 -19.51 -7.06
C ASN A 5 5.39 -18.40 -8.07
N ALA A 6 5.10 -18.82 -9.30
CA ALA A 6 4.81 -17.90 -10.40
C ALA A 6 3.52 -17.11 -10.18
N LEU A 7 2.51 -17.71 -9.56
CA LEU A 7 1.23 -17.03 -9.28
C LEU A 7 1.42 -15.86 -8.33
N ALA A 8 2.22 -16.01 -7.28
CA ALA A 8 2.52 -14.93 -6.34
C ALA A 8 3.17 -13.76 -7.06
N ARG A 9 4.11 -14.03 -7.97
CA ARG A 9 4.76 -13.00 -8.78
C ARG A 9 3.77 -12.28 -9.71
N GLU A 10 2.87 -13.01 -10.35
CA GLU A 10 1.86 -12.42 -11.23
C GLU A 10 0.92 -11.49 -10.46
N ILE A 11 0.48 -11.91 -9.29
CA ILE A 11 -0.39 -11.09 -8.44
C ILE A 11 0.33 -9.82 -7.99
N TRP A 12 1.58 -9.93 -7.57
CA TRP A 12 2.36 -8.77 -7.20
C TRP A 12 2.51 -7.80 -8.37
N ASP A 13 2.88 -8.29 -9.53
CA ASP A 13 3.09 -7.49 -10.73
C ASP A 13 1.82 -6.76 -11.15
N ALA A 14 0.66 -7.43 -11.05
CA ALA A 14 -0.62 -6.87 -11.47
C ALA A 14 -1.23 -5.90 -10.47
N LYS A 15 -1.04 -6.11 -9.16
CA LYS A 15 -1.80 -5.39 -8.12
C LYS A 15 -0.97 -4.47 -7.25
N TYR A 16 0.28 -4.80 -6.98
CA TYR A 16 1.06 -4.10 -5.96
C TYR A 16 2.27 -3.34 -6.50
N ARG A 17 2.78 -3.72 -7.65
CA ARG A 17 3.91 -3.04 -8.27
C ARG A 17 3.50 -1.64 -8.74
N PHE A 18 4.30 -0.64 -8.40
CA PHE A 18 4.10 0.71 -8.91
C PHE A 18 4.77 0.86 -10.27
N ASP A 19 3.98 1.19 -11.28
CA ASP A 19 4.45 1.43 -12.63
C ASP A 19 3.87 2.77 -13.11
N PRO A 20 4.62 3.88 -12.96
CA PRO A 20 4.17 5.17 -13.45
C PRO A 20 4.20 5.19 -14.98
N ALA A 21 3.09 5.58 -15.59
CA ALA A 21 2.93 5.57 -17.06
C ALA A 21 3.72 6.66 -17.78
N ASP A 22 4.37 7.56 -17.06
CA ASP A 22 5.06 8.74 -17.61
C ASP A 22 6.57 8.54 -17.82
N GLY A 23 7.07 7.33 -17.76
CA GLY A 23 8.48 7.01 -17.95
C GLY A 23 9.36 7.21 -16.74
N ARG A 24 8.82 7.66 -15.60
CA ARG A 24 9.59 7.71 -14.34
C ARG A 24 9.89 6.29 -13.85
N PRO A 25 10.97 6.10 -13.09
CA PRO A 25 11.25 4.79 -12.51
C PRO A 25 10.13 4.34 -11.56
N GLY A 26 9.72 3.09 -11.72
CA GLY A 26 8.78 2.43 -10.83
C GLY A 26 9.43 1.28 -10.10
N ASP A 27 8.60 0.40 -9.53
CA ASP A 27 9.12 -0.80 -8.89
C ASP A 27 9.52 -1.82 -9.94
N THR A 28 10.75 -2.27 -9.90
CA THR A 28 11.22 -3.38 -10.75
C THR A 28 11.20 -4.68 -9.98
N THR A 29 11.49 -4.62 -8.68
CA THR A 29 11.54 -5.78 -7.79
C THR A 29 10.67 -5.54 -6.55
N VAL A 30 10.43 -6.61 -5.79
CA VAL A 30 9.76 -6.48 -4.49
C VAL A 30 10.57 -5.61 -3.53
N ASP A 31 11.89 -5.66 -3.62
CA ASP A 31 12.73 -4.82 -2.78
C ASP A 31 12.53 -3.32 -3.07
N ASP A 32 12.29 -2.97 -4.32
CA ASP A 32 11.94 -1.59 -4.70
C ASP A 32 10.62 -1.17 -4.06
N MET A 33 9.62 -2.05 -4.06
CA MET A 33 8.35 -1.79 -3.39
C MET A 33 8.53 -1.60 -1.90
N ILE A 34 9.30 -2.45 -1.25
CA ILE A 34 9.59 -2.35 0.19
C ILE A 34 10.26 -1.01 0.50
N GLU A 35 11.22 -0.61 -0.30
CA GLU A 35 11.89 0.69 -0.12
C GLU A 35 10.92 1.85 -0.30
N ARG A 36 10.08 1.81 -1.31
CA ARG A 36 9.07 2.85 -1.55
C ARG A 36 8.12 3.00 -0.38
N VAL A 37 7.55 1.89 0.08
CA VAL A 37 6.59 1.89 1.19
C VAL A 37 7.27 2.35 2.48
N SER A 38 8.47 1.85 2.77
CA SER A 38 9.21 2.20 3.97
C SER A 38 9.55 3.68 4.02
N ARG A 39 9.95 4.25 2.89
CA ARG A 39 10.25 5.67 2.78
C ARG A 39 9.00 6.53 2.98
N ALA A 40 7.89 6.12 2.39
CA ALA A 40 6.63 6.85 2.50
C ALA A 40 6.11 6.86 3.94
N VAL A 41 6.15 5.73 4.63
CA VAL A 41 5.71 5.65 6.02
C VAL A 41 6.63 6.45 6.94
N ALA A 42 7.93 6.46 6.66
CA ALA A 42 8.90 7.22 7.44
C ALA A 42 8.74 8.74 7.30
N GLU A 43 8.01 9.23 6.29
CA GLU A 43 7.74 10.66 6.13
C GLU A 43 6.95 11.27 7.30
N ALA A 44 6.25 10.45 8.07
CA ALA A 44 5.56 10.88 9.28
C ALA A 44 6.54 11.33 10.38
N GLU A 45 7.80 10.92 10.31
CA GLU A 45 8.83 11.30 11.26
C GLU A 45 9.44 12.67 10.92
N ILE A 46 10.08 13.29 11.90
CA ILE A 46 10.84 14.51 11.63
C ILE A 46 11.97 14.23 10.64
N PRO A 47 12.34 15.19 9.77
CA PRO A 47 13.31 14.92 8.70
C PRO A 47 14.61 14.25 9.13
N ALA A 48 15.14 14.62 10.30
CA ALA A 48 16.38 14.07 10.81
C ALA A 48 16.30 12.55 11.12
N LEU A 49 15.10 12.01 11.34
CA LEU A 49 14.89 10.60 11.71
C LEU A 49 14.33 9.76 10.57
N ARG A 50 13.97 10.36 9.43
CA ARG A 50 13.34 9.64 8.32
C ARG A 50 14.20 8.51 7.77
N LYS A 51 15.49 8.74 7.57
CA LYS A 51 16.40 7.73 7.06
C LYS A 51 16.50 6.53 8.01
N LYS A 52 16.59 6.78 9.30
CA LYS A 52 16.66 5.74 10.32
C LYS A 52 15.40 4.88 10.33
N TRP A 53 14.24 5.52 10.34
CA TRP A 53 12.96 4.80 10.40
C TRP A 53 12.65 4.08 9.08
N SER A 54 13.00 4.69 7.94
CA SER A 54 12.86 4.02 6.65
C SER A 54 13.66 2.71 6.62
N ALA A 55 14.88 2.71 7.13
CA ALA A 55 15.70 1.50 7.21
C ALA A 55 15.10 0.44 8.13
N ARG A 56 14.53 0.86 9.27
CA ARG A 56 13.87 -0.05 10.21
C ARG A 56 12.61 -0.67 9.62
N PHE A 57 11.79 0.12 8.93
CA PHE A 57 10.59 -0.38 8.28
C PHE A 57 10.94 -1.35 7.15
N ALA A 58 11.95 -1.03 6.33
CA ALA A 58 12.40 -1.93 5.29
C ALA A 58 12.86 -3.27 5.85
N ARG A 59 13.57 -3.26 6.98
CA ARG A 59 13.98 -4.50 7.64
C ARG A 59 12.79 -5.32 8.11
N ALA A 60 11.76 -4.67 8.66
CA ALA A 60 10.55 -5.35 9.12
C ALA A 60 9.78 -6.00 7.96
N LEU A 61 9.78 -5.38 6.78
CA LEU A 61 9.09 -5.88 5.60
C LEU A 61 9.89 -6.92 4.82
N THR A 62 11.21 -6.94 4.99
CA THR A 62 12.09 -7.86 4.26
C THR A 62 11.78 -9.31 4.62
N ASP A 63 11.80 -10.19 3.62
CA ASP A 63 11.47 -11.61 3.74
C ASP A 63 10.05 -11.86 4.27
N PHE A 64 9.16 -10.90 4.04
CA PHE A 64 7.75 -10.99 4.44
C PHE A 64 7.57 -11.24 5.95
N ARG A 65 8.47 -10.74 6.77
CA ARG A 65 8.34 -10.83 8.24
C ARG A 65 7.12 -10.08 8.74
N PHE A 66 6.77 -8.99 8.09
CA PHE A 66 5.56 -8.23 8.31
C PHE A 66 5.00 -7.82 6.96
N ILE A 67 3.70 -8.00 6.76
CA ILE A 67 3.04 -7.63 5.50
C ILE A 67 1.92 -6.65 5.84
N PRO A 68 2.03 -5.38 5.43
CA PRO A 68 0.94 -4.43 5.61
C PRO A 68 -0.22 -4.74 4.66
N GLY A 69 -1.35 -4.07 4.86
CA GLY A 69 -2.49 -4.23 3.98
C GLY A 69 -2.17 -3.92 2.53
N GLY A 70 -2.90 -4.55 1.61
CA GLY A 70 -2.65 -4.43 0.17
C GLY A 70 -2.69 -3.00 -0.34
N ARG A 71 -3.56 -2.15 0.20
CA ARG A 71 -3.64 -0.75 -0.22
C ARG A 71 -2.40 0.05 0.15
N ILE A 72 -1.73 -0.30 1.24
CA ILE A 72 -0.47 0.30 1.62
C ILE A 72 0.62 -0.10 0.64
N LEU A 73 0.71 -1.39 0.31
CA LEU A 73 1.69 -1.88 -0.66
C LEU A 73 1.51 -1.25 -2.04
N ALA A 74 0.26 -1.12 -2.48
CA ALA A 74 -0.05 -0.60 -3.80
C ALA A 74 0.00 0.93 -3.89
N GLY A 75 -0.32 1.63 -2.81
CA GLY A 75 -0.57 3.08 -2.83
C GLY A 75 0.44 3.97 -2.14
N ALA A 76 1.13 3.48 -1.10
CA ALA A 76 2.05 4.32 -0.33
C ALA A 76 3.24 4.78 -1.18
N GLY A 77 3.48 6.07 -1.21
CA GLY A 77 4.60 6.65 -1.95
C GLY A 77 4.43 6.71 -3.46
N THR A 78 3.22 6.51 -4.00
CA THR A 78 2.98 6.47 -5.44
C THR A 78 2.46 7.78 -6.02
N GLU A 79 2.24 8.80 -5.21
CA GLU A 79 1.62 10.08 -5.62
C GLU A 79 0.15 9.95 -6.05
N ARG A 80 -0.43 8.76 -6.00
CA ARG A 80 -1.84 8.56 -6.31
C ARG A 80 -2.69 9.03 -5.13
N ARG A 81 -3.83 9.64 -5.44
CA ARG A 81 -4.81 10.02 -4.43
C ARG A 81 -5.68 8.82 -4.07
N VAL A 82 -5.13 7.93 -3.28
CA VAL A 82 -5.81 6.71 -2.85
C VAL A 82 -5.82 6.65 -1.33
N THR A 83 -6.87 6.00 -0.79
CA THR A 83 -6.88 5.69 0.63
C THR A 83 -5.93 4.54 0.93
N LEU A 84 -5.28 4.60 2.08
CA LEU A 84 -4.46 3.49 2.58
C LEU A 84 -5.24 2.57 3.51
N PHE A 85 -6.52 2.85 3.75
CA PHE A 85 -7.40 1.99 4.51
C PHE A 85 -8.03 0.94 3.60
N ASN A 86 -8.05 -0.32 4.05
CA ASN A 86 -8.66 -1.40 3.29
C ASN A 86 -10.17 -1.32 3.26
N CYS A 87 -10.76 -0.98 4.39
CA CYS A 87 -12.22 -0.99 4.60
C CYS A 87 -12.65 0.23 5.39
N PHE A 88 -13.93 0.60 5.21
CA PHE A 88 -14.56 1.64 6.00
C PHE A 88 -15.74 1.03 6.73
N VAL A 89 -15.89 1.39 8.01
CA VAL A 89 -17.05 1.01 8.79
C VAL A 89 -18.04 2.19 8.74
N MET A 90 -19.17 1.96 8.09
CA MET A 90 -20.26 2.93 7.98
C MET A 90 -21.22 2.74 9.13
N GLY A 91 -22.19 3.65 9.30
CA GLY A 91 -23.24 3.50 10.29
C GLY A 91 -24.19 2.34 9.95
N THR A 92 -25.14 2.08 10.84
CA THR A 92 -26.15 1.05 10.63
C THR A 92 -26.98 1.38 9.40
N ILE A 93 -27.15 0.41 8.51
CA ILE A 93 -27.97 0.55 7.33
C ILE A 93 -29.38 0.10 7.68
N PRO A 94 -30.41 0.99 7.59
CA PRO A 94 -31.79 0.59 7.79
C PRO A 94 -32.22 -0.47 6.77
N ASP A 95 -33.03 -1.43 7.23
CA ASP A 95 -33.54 -2.49 6.36
C ASP A 95 -34.69 -1.97 5.51
N SER A 96 -34.39 -1.01 4.64
CA SER A 96 -35.31 -0.45 3.66
C SER A 96 -34.53 0.03 2.46
N LEU A 97 -35.20 0.09 1.30
CA LEU A 97 -34.56 0.52 0.08
C LEU A 97 -34.07 1.96 0.15
N ASP A 98 -34.89 2.85 0.71
CA ASP A 98 -34.52 4.27 0.89
C ASP A 98 -33.35 4.43 1.84
N GLY A 99 -33.32 3.66 2.95
CA GLY A 99 -32.22 3.70 3.90
C GLY A 99 -30.93 3.21 3.30
N ILE A 100 -30.97 2.19 2.45
CA ILE A 100 -29.78 1.67 1.77
C ILE A 100 -29.22 2.72 0.82
N PHE A 101 -30.06 3.35 0.00
CA PHE A 101 -29.61 4.39 -0.93
C PHE A 101 -29.10 5.64 -0.22
N ALA A 102 -29.74 6.05 0.88
CA ALA A 102 -29.27 7.17 1.67
C ALA A 102 -27.87 6.90 2.24
N HIS A 103 -27.61 5.67 2.72
CA HIS A 103 -26.32 5.27 3.26
C HIS A 103 -25.22 5.27 2.19
N LEU A 104 -25.53 4.88 0.97
CA LEU A 104 -24.57 4.92 -0.15
C LEU A 104 -24.13 6.34 -0.50
N GLY A 105 -24.93 7.35 -0.17
CA GLY A 105 -24.60 8.76 -0.38
C GLY A 105 -23.64 9.35 0.65
N GLU A 106 -23.35 8.62 1.71
CA GLU A 106 -22.39 9.05 2.72
C GLU A 106 -20.94 8.82 2.22
#